data_174ccd64877319d3c8690ceb9ac9f0c8
#
_entry.id   174ccd64877319d3c8690ceb9ac9f0c8
#
_cell.length_a   1.000
_cell.length_b   1.000
_cell.length_c   1.000
_cell.angle_alpha   90.00
_cell.angle_beta   90.00
_cell.angle_gamma   90.00
#
_symmetry.space_group_name_H-M   'P 1'
#
loop_
_entity.id
_entity.type
_entity.pdbx_description
1 polymer ?
#
loop_
_entity_poly.entity_id
_entity_poly.type
_entity_poly.pdbx_seq_one_letter_code
_entity_poly.pdbx_strand_id
1 'polypeptide(L)'
;FLRIVTIVVLIIIEVIVIAYKERIKPEHLRILEILLTRTKISRDDYYYFLNLKKGFEGELVFDAYTKQFKLDHFFLNDLQLEIRRAPFQVDALMIRTNLLILYEIKNFEGIYKWGAEKFTKTTGTELENPSLQLQKTKVRLELLLQEKGYSLKVDAYVIFVNPEFTLLGTPNDSNFILPSQIPGHFRNIQAAPELNAEQIKLAETLMNLHDSSYPRKKTQYTYSDLKKGITCPECGTLAEKFSGYSQVCTKCGNKMNVNKAIRSSIEDFHTLFPEIKLTSRRMMDWCGCGNDMRVYRVLKKNYRMIGKNRGRYYI
;
A
#
# COMPACT_ATOMS: atom_id res chain seq x y z
N PHE A 1 -38.51 18.46 -7.86
CA PHE A 1 -38.38 17.63 -6.63
C PHE A 1 -37.43 16.47 -6.81
N LEU A 2 -37.55 15.67 -7.87
CA LEU A 2 -36.62 14.53 -8.10
C LEU A 2 -35.16 14.92 -8.31
N ARG A 3 -34.85 16.05 -8.96
CA ARG A 3 -33.47 16.54 -9.14
C ARG A 3 -32.78 16.99 -7.85
N ILE A 4 -33.53 17.57 -6.91
CA ILE A 4 -33.00 18.00 -5.61
C ILE A 4 -32.71 16.78 -4.72
N VAL A 5 -33.58 15.76 -4.76
CA VAL A 5 -33.36 14.49 -4.02
C VAL A 5 -32.14 13.74 -4.55
N THR A 6 -31.91 13.72 -5.88
CA THR A 6 -30.74 13.08 -6.49
C THR A 6 -29.44 13.80 -6.12
N ILE A 7 -29.43 15.13 -6.08
CA ILE A 7 -28.25 15.93 -5.66
C ILE A 7 -27.97 15.74 -4.17
N VAL A 8 -28.98 15.69 -3.30
CA VAL A 8 -28.80 15.45 -1.86
C VAL A 8 -28.30 14.03 -1.58
N VAL A 9 -28.79 13.01 -2.32
CA VAL A 9 -28.30 11.63 -2.20
C VAL A 9 -26.87 11.50 -2.71
N LEU A 10 -26.50 12.19 -3.80
CA LEU A 10 -25.12 12.21 -4.31
C LEU A 10 -24.16 12.93 -3.36
N ILE A 11 -24.60 14.05 -2.72
CA ILE A 11 -23.79 14.75 -1.72
C ILE A 11 -23.60 13.90 -0.45
N ILE A 12 -24.63 13.16 -0.01
CA ILE A 12 -24.52 12.25 1.14
C ILE A 12 -23.59 11.07 0.81
N ILE A 13 -23.63 10.53 -0.40
CA ILE A 13 -22.73 9.46 -0.84
C ILE A 13 -21.29 9.97 -0.98
N GLU A 14 -21.06 11.19 -1.47
CA GLU A 14 -19.73 11.81 -1.50
C GLU A 14 -19.17 12.09 -0.11
N VAL A 15 -19.98 12.49 0.86
CA VAL A 15 -19.59 12.77 2.24
C VAL A 15 -19.19 11.46 2.99
N ILE A 16 -19.85 10.33 2.70
CA ILE A 16 -19.49 9.02 3.29
C ILE A 16 -18.16 8.48 2.73
N VAL A 17 -17.83 8.80 1.48
CA VAL A 17 -16.56 8.40 0.83
C VAL A 17 -15.34 9.16 1.38
N ILE A 18 -15.51 10.33 1.99
CA ILE A 18 -14.42 11.20 2.47
C ILE A 18 -13.71 10.62 3.72
N ALA A 19 -14.36 9.77 4.51
CA ALA A 19 -13.76 9.19 5.73
C ALA A 19 -12.93 7.94 5.50
N TYR A 20 -12.89 7.40 4.27
CA TYR A 20 -12.21 6.15 3.95
C TYR A 20 -10.95 6.38 3.11
N LYS A 21 -9.82 5.88 3.58
CA LYS A 21 -8.57 5.83 2.80
C LYS A 21 -8.19 4.39 2.50
N GLU A 22 -8.41 3.97 1.26
CA GLU A 22 -7.96 2.66 0.78
C GLU A 22 -6.45 2.50 0.89
N ARG A 23 -6.03 1.26 1.13
CA ARG A 23 -4.63 0.89 1.07
C ARG A 23 -4.17 0.80 -0.37
N ILE A 24 -3.06 1.44 -0.65
CA ILE A 24 -2.41 1.39 -1.96
C ILE A 24 -1.12 0.60 -1.79
N LYS A 25 -0.79 -0.24 -2.79
CA LYS A 25 0.49 -0.96 -2.79
C LYS A 25 1.65 0.04 -2.63
N PRO A 26 2.53 -0.14 -1.63
CA PRO A 26 3.65 0.77 -1.41
C PRO A 26 4.52 0.92 -2.66
N GLU A 27 4.84 2.16 -3.02
CA GLU A 27 5.64 2.45 -4.22
C GLU A 27 6.98 1.70 -4.23
N HIS A 28 7.64 1.62 -3.07
CA HIS A 28 8.92 0.92 -2.97
C HIS A 28 8.79 -0.59 -3.19
N LEU A 29 7.69 -1.22 -2.75
CA LEU A 29 7.38 -2.62 -3.07
C LEU A 29 7.21 -2.78 -4.58
N ARG A 30 6.48 -1.88 -5.24
CA ARG A 30 6.32 -1.88 -6.69
C ARG A 30 7.65 -1.70 -7.43
N ILE A 31 8.52 -0.78 -6.98
CA ILE A 31 9.87 -0.59 -7.52
C ILE A 31 10.66 -1.90 -7.45
N LEU A 32 10.69 -2.57 -6.29
CA LEU A 32 11.43 -3.82 -6.11
C LEU A 32 10.86 -4.95 -6.96
N GLU A 33 9.54 -5.06 -7.10
CA GLU A 33 8.89 -6.02 -8.01
C GLU A 33 9.34 -5.82 -9.46
N ILE A 34 9.41 -4.57 -9.93
CA ILE A 34 9.87 -4.25 -11.28
C ILE A 34 11.36 -4.59 -11.44
N LEU A 35 12.19 -4.21 -10.46
CA LEU A 35 13.63 -4.47 -10.49
C LEU A 35 13.94 -5.98 -10.53
N LEU A 36 13.24 -6.79 -9.76
CA LEU A 36 13.38 -8.27 -9.75
C LEU A 36 13.18 -8.91 -11.12
N THR A 37 12.34 -8.31 -11.98
CA THR A 37 12.12 -8.82 -13.34
C THR A 37 13.16 -8.35 -14.35
N ARG A 38 13.83 -7.21 -14.07
CA ARG A 38 14.69 -6.52 -15.04
C ARG A 38 16.17 -6.55 -14.71
N THR A 39 16.54 -6.86 -13.47
CA THR A 39 17.95 -6.91 -13.04
C THR A 39 18.14 -7.88 -11.87
N LYS A 40 19.39 -8.13 -11.52
CA LYS A 40 19.74 -8.81 -10.27
C LYS A 40 19.87 -7.74 -9.17
N ILE A 41 19.04 -7.83 -8.15
CA ILE A 41 19.15 -6.97 -6.98
C ILE A 41 20.08 -7.57 -5.94
N SER A 42 20.55 -6.77 -4.99
CA SER A 42 21.39 -7.24 -3.88
C SER A 42 20.62 -8.22 -2.98
N ARG A 43 21.36 -9.04 -2.22
CA ARG A 43 20.75 -9.95 -1.23
C ARG A 43 19.94 -9.19 -0.19
N ASP A 44 20.43 -8.04 0.25
CA ASP A 44 19.77 -7.20 1.26
C ASP A 44 18.48 -6.58 0.71
N ASP A 45 18.47 -6.13 -0.56
CA ASP A 45 17.26 -5.63 -1.20
C ASP A 45 16.24 -6.75 -1.45
N TYR A 46 16.71 -7.97 -1.72
CA TYR A 46 15.83 -9.13 -1.85
C TYR A 46 15.13 -9.50 -0.54
N TYR A 47 15.87 -9.55 0.59
CA TYR A 47 15.25 -9.76 1.91
C TYR A 47 14.33 -8.62 2.30
N TYR A 48 14.71 -7.38 2.00
CA TYR A 48 13.86 -6.22 2.21
C TYR A 48 12.56 -6.31 1.40
N PHE A 49 12.64 -6.71 0.13
CA PHE A 49 11.47 -6.99 -0.70
C PHE A 49 10.54 -8.04 -0.07
N LEU A 50 11.09 -9.17 0.40
CA LEU A 50 10.29 -10.23 1.02
C LEU A 50 9.57 -9.73 2.28
N ASN A 51 10.24 -8.92 3.10
CA ASN A 51 9.64 -8.34 4.31
C ASN A 51 8.52 -7.35 3.96
N LEU A 52 8.75 -6.43 3.01
CA LEU A 52 7.73 -5.50 2.54
C LEU A 52 6.52 -6.23 1.95
N LYS A 53 6.77 -7.25 1.13
CA LYS A 53 5.71 -8.05 0.51
C LYS A 53 4.89 -8.77 1.57
N LYS A 54 5.54 -9.44 2.52
CA LYS A 54 4.86 -10.16 3.62
C LYS A 54 4.07 -9.19 4.52
N GLY A 55 4.60 -8.00 4.79
CA GLY A 55 3.89 -6.94 5.50
C GLY A 55 2.63 -6.52 4.76
N PHE A 56 2.76 -6.14 3.50
CA PHE A 56 1.62 -5.71 2.67
C PHE A 56 0.55 -6.80 2.50
N GLU A 57 0.94 -8.07 2.33
CA GLU A 57 0.01 -9.21 2.29
C GLU A 57 -0.79 -9.32 3.62
N GLY A 58 -0.14 -9.13 4.76
CA GLY A 58 -0.82 -9.11 6.06
C GLY A 58 -1.80 -7.95 6.20
N GLU A 59 -1.44 -6.79 5.70
CA GLU A 59 -2.31 -5.61 5.68
C GLU A 59 -3.55 -5.84 4.80
N LEU A 60 -3.41 -6.53 3.65
CA LEU A 60 -4.55 -6.91 2.79
C LEU A 60 -5.47 -7.94 3.48
N VAL A 61 -4.93 -8.85 4.29
CA VAL A 61 -5.74 -9.78 5.10
C VAL A 61 -6.55 -9.00 6.13
N PHE A 62 -5.95 -8.02 6.80
CA PHE A 62 -6.67 -7.12 7.72
C PHE A 62 -7.82 -6.38 7.00
N ASP A 63 -7.56 -5.80 5.84
CA ASP A 63 -8.56 -5.09 5.05
C ASP A 63 -9.70 -6.03 4.60
N ALA A 64 -9.42 -7.31 4.34
CA ALA A 64 -10.45 -8.31 4.06
C ALA A 64 -11.38 -8.55 5.26
N TYR A 65 -10.82 -8.60 6.49
CA TYR A 65 -11.64 -8.68 7.70
C TYR A 65 -12.51 -7.44 7.90
N THR A 66 -11.96 -6.23 7.75
CA THR A 66 -12.75 -5.01 7.92
C THR A 66 -13.90 -4.93 6.92
N LYS A 67 -13.70 -5.35 5.67
CA LYS A 67 -14.74 -5.46 4.64
C LYS A 67 -15.79 -6.52 4.99
N GLN A 68 -15.37 -7.69 5.44
CA GLN A 68 -16.28 -8.76 5.86
C GLN A 68 -17.24 -8.30 6.96
N PHE A 69 -16.77 -7.51 7.90
CA PHE A 69 -17.57 -6.95 8.99
C PHE A 69 -18.20 -5.60 8.66
N LYS A 70 -18.08 -5.11 7.41
CA LYS A 70 -18.63 -3.82 6.94
C LYS A 70 -18.16 -2.63 7.77
N LEU A 71 -16.89 -2.65 8.17
CA LEU A 71 -16.24 -1.61 8.98
C LEU A 71 -15.23 -0.78 8.18
N ASP A 72 -14.95 -1.15 6.93
CA ASP A 72 -13.94 -0.56 6.07
C ASP A 72 -14.09 0.97 5.93
N HIS A 73 -15.32 1.48 5.86
CA HIS A 73 -15.62 2.91 5.77
C HIS A 73 -15.26 3.75 7.01
N PHE A 74 -14.88 3.11 8.11
CA PHE A 74 -14.39 3.79 9.30
C PHE A 74 -12.86 3.88 9.36
N PHE A 75 -12.14 3.27 8.42
CA PHE A 75 -10.69 3.16 8.46
C PHE A 75 -9.96 4.16 7.58
N LEU A 76 -8.89 4.72 8.12
CA LEU A 76 -7.81 5.36 7.38
C LEU A 76 -6.59 4.44 7.39
N ASN A 77 -6.27 3.85 6.24
CA ASN A 77 -5.19 2.88 6.12
C ASN A 77 -3.89 3.54 5.62
N ASP A 78 -2.74 3.04 6.09
CA ASP A 78 -1.40 3.46 5.69
C ASP A 78 -1.23 5.00 5.73
N LEU A 79 -1.43 5.59 6.91
CA LEU A 79 -1.15 7.01 7.10
C LEU A 79 0.34 7.22 7.39
N GLN A 80 0.98 8.07 6.61
CA GLN A 80 2.32 8.59 6.86
C GLN A 80 2.17 9.98 7.46
N LEU A 81 2.50 10.14 8.73
CA LEU A 81 2.29 11.37 9.48
C LEU A 81 3.61 11.88 10.06
N GLU A 82 3.64 13.15 10.42
CA GLU A 82 4.79 13.77 11.06
C GLU A 82 4.34 14.59 12.28
N ILE A 83 5.09 14.49 13.37
CA ILE A 83 4.94 15.33 14.55
C ILE A 83 6.32 15.85 14.97
N ARG A 84 6.51 17.17 15.09
CA ARG A 84 7.77 17.81 15.49
C ARG A 84 8.98 17.33 14.68
N ARG A 85 8.84 17.19 13.36
CA ARG A 85 9.84 16.63 12.43
C ARG A 85 10.19 15.16 12.67
N ALA A 86 9.40 14.46 13.46
CA ALA A 86 9.55 13.02 13.66
C ALA A 86 8.43 12.28 12.91
N PRO A 87 8.74 11.64 11.80
CA PRO A 87 7.75 10.91 11.02
C PRO A 87 7.35 9.61 11.71
N PHE A 88 6.14 9.15 11.42
CA PHE A 88 5.63 7.86 11.86
C PHE A 88 4.55 7.34 10.93
N GLN A 89 4.42 6.04 10.89
CA GLN A 89 3.39 5.35 10.10
C GLN A 89 2.31 4.80 11.02
N VAL A 90 1.09 4.83 10.54
CA VAL A 90 -0.09 4.20 11.13
C VAL A 90 -0.62 3.19 10.13
N ASP A 91 -0.55 1.90 10.45
CA ASP A 91 -0.97 0.84 9.53
C ASP A 91 -2.46 0.89 9.25
N ALA A 92 -3.29 1.06 10.31
CA ALA A 92 -4.70 1.31 10.20
C ALA A 92 -5.22 2.09 11.43
N LEU A 93 -6.06 3.08 11.17
CA LEU A 93 -6.73 3.90 12.19
C LEU A 93 -8.23 3.85 11.98
N MET A 94 -8.96 3.30 12.94
CA MET A 94 -10.41 3.34 12.95
C MET A 94 -10.92 4.56 13.70
N ILE A 95 -11.81 5.32 13.07
CA ILE A 95 -12.45 6.49 13.66
C ILE A 95 -13.83 6.09 14.19
N ARG A 96 -14.10 6.40 15.46
CA ARG A 96 -15.42 6.23 16.12
C ARG A 96 -15.83 7.51 16.84
N THR A 97 -17.04 7.58 17.32
CA THR A 97 -17.64 8.81 17.86
C THR A 97 -16.77 9.52 18.92
N ASN A 98 -16.22 8.85 19.89
CA ASN A 98 -15.37 9.44 20.93
C ASN A 98 -14.08 8.63 21.15
N LEU A 99 -13.68 7.83 20.17
CA LEU A 99 -12.61 6.88 20.31
C LEU A 99 -11.91 6.70 18.96
N LEU A 100 -10.60 6.72 18.96
CA LEU A 100 -9.78 6.21 17.87
C LEU A 100 -9.21 4.85 18.25
N ILE A 101 -9.18 3.94 17.29
CA ILE A 101 -8.54 2.64 17.50
C ILE A 101 -7.39 2.51 16.51
N LEU A 102 -6.18 2.48 17.06
CA LEU A 102 -4.94 2.30 16.32
C LEU A 102 -4.62 0.81 16.22
N TYR A 103 -4.36 0.33 15.01
CA TYR A 103 -3.90 -1.03 14.77
C TYR A 103 -2.49 -1.03 14.19
N GLU A 104 -1.62 -1.81 14.82
CA GLU A 104 -0.32 -2.24 14.31
C GLU A 104 -0.49 -3.66 13.77
N ILE A 105 -0.32 -3.85 12.45
CA ILE A 105 -0.63 -5.11 11.77
C ILE A 105 0.62 -5.96 11.63
N LYS A 106 0.60 -7.20 12.09
CA LYS A 106 1.71 -8.14 11.99
C LYS A 106 1.30 -9.43 11.29
N ASN A 107 2.08 -9.79 10.26
CA ASN A 107 1.94 -11.04 9.51
C ASN A 107 3.06 -12.02 9.89
N PHE A 108 3.20 -12.31 11.19
CA PHE A 108 4.17 -13.27 11.68
C PHE A 108 3.65 -14.70 11.48
N GLU A 109 4.56 -15.66 11.34
CA GLU A 109 4.26 -17.06 11.09
C GLU A 109 5.10 -17.97 11.98
N GLY A 110 4.45 -18.98 12.57
CA GLY A 110 5.08 -19.95 13.46
C GLY A 110 4.87 -19.62 14.93
N ILE A 111 5.61 -20.33 15.79
CA ILE A 111 5.46 -20.30 17.24
C ILE A 111 6.52 -19.40 17.84
N TYR A 112 6.09 -18.43 18.62
CA TYR A 112 6.94 -17.49 19.35
C TYR A 112 6.67 -17.56 20.85
N LYS A 113 7.72 -17.30 21.64
CA LYS A 113 7.62 -17.03 23.09
C LYS A 113 7.57 -15.53 23.30
N TRP A 114 6.67 -15.08 24.14
CA TRP A 114 6.57 -13.69 24.54
C TRP A 114 7.76 -13.27 25.38
N GLY A 115 8.21 -12.05 25.21
CA GLY A 115 9.15 -11.35 26.07
C GLY A 115 8.89 -9.84 26.00
N ALA A 116 9.19 -9.12 27.06
CA ALA A 116 8.90 -7.69 27.19
C ALA A 116 9.52 -6.87 26.04
N GLU A 117 10.76 -7.17 25.68
CA GLU A 117 11.49 -6.45 24.63
C GLU A 117 11.45 -7.19 23.28
N LYS A 118 11.46 -8.53 23.32
CA LYS A 118 11.59 -9.36 22.13
C LYS A 118 10.68 -10.58 22.17
N PHE A 119 10.20 -10.96 21.01
CA PHE A 119 9.61 -12.28 20.77
C PHE A 119 10.70 -13.22 20.24
N THR A 120 10.79 -14.42 20.80
CA THR A 120 11.75 -15.44 20.36
C THR A 120 11.02 -16.57 19.65
N LYS A 121 11.30 -16.75 18.36
CA LYS A 121 10.78 -17.89 17.59
C LYS A 121 11.38 -19.20 18.14
N THR A 122 10.62 -20.29 18.12
CA THR A 122 11.14 -21.60 18.55
C THR A 122 12.38 -22.07 17.79
N THR A 123 12.63 -21.50 16.59
CA THR A 123 13.84 -21.73 15.79
C THR A 123 15.01 -20.83 16.18
N GLY A 124 14.89 -20.01 17.23
CA GLY A 124 15.94 -19.13 17.73
C GLY A 124 15.95 -17.68 17.16
N THR A 125 15.12 -17.38 16.17
CA THR A 125 15.03 -16.01 15.63
C THR A 125 14.36 -15.08 16.62
N GLU A 126 14.97 -13.93 16.88
CA GLU A 126 14.41 -12.87 17.73
C GLU A 126 13.80 -11.75 16.87
N LEU A 127 12.66 -11.22 17.31
CA LEU A 127 12.02 -10.03 16.75
C LEU A 127 11.70 -9.05 17.89
N GLU A 128 11.82 -7.75 17.63
CA GLU A 128 11.38 -6.73 18.59
C GLU A 128 9.89 -6.95 18.93
N ASN A 129 9.54 -6.78 20.19
CA ASN A 129 8.15 -6.88 20.62
C ASN A 129 7.31 -5.76 19.95
N PRO A 130 6.30 -6.09 19.13
CA PRO A 130 5.52 -5.10 18.40
C PRO A 130 4.79 -4.09 19.28
N SER A 131 4.55 -4.40 20.56
CA SER A 131 3.95 -3.45 21.51
C SER A 131 4.81 -2.21 21.71
N LEU A 132 6.14 -2.30 21.59
CA LEU A 132 7.03 -1.16 21.68
C LEU A 132 6.85 -0.18 20.51
N GLN A 133 6.68 -0.71 19.30
CA GLN A 133 6.35 0.09 18.12
C GLN A 133 4.97 0.74 18.28
N LEU A 134 3.96 -0.04 18.66
CA LEU A 134 2.60 0.43 18.91
C LEU A 134 2.57 1.59 19.90
N GLN A 135 3.27 1.49 21.03
CA GLN A 135 3.34 2.55 22.04
C GLN A 135 3.96 3.83 21.49
N LYS A 136 5.07 3.74 20.75
CA LYS A 136 5.71 4.89 20.11
C LYS A 136 4.74 5.58 19.13
N THR A 137 4.04 4.81 18.31
CA THR A 137 3.06 5.32 17.33
C THR A 137 1.86 5.96 18.04
N LYS A 138 1.34 5.32 19.10
CA LYS A 138 0.23 5.85 19.90
C LYS A 138 0.55 7.23 20.48
N VAL A 139 1.70 7.35 21.19
CA VAL A 139 2.13 8.62 21.80
C VAL A 139 2.26 9.73 20.75
N ARG A 140 2.84 9.42 19.58
CA ARG A 140 2.99 10.41 18.50
C ARG A 140 1.64 10.83 17.92
N LEU A 141 0.71 9.88 17.75
CA LEU A 141 -0.64 10.18 17.28
C LEU A 141 -1.39 11.07 18.30
N GLU A 142 -1.34 10.75 19.59
CA GLU A 142 -1.98 11.54 20.66
C GLU A 142 -1.43 12.97 20.71
N LEU A 143 -0.11 13.15 20.60
CA LEU A 143 0.53 14.48 20.51
C LEU A 143 0.06 15.25 19.27
N LEU A 144 0.00 14.60 18.11
CA LEU A 144 -0.46 15.23 16.87
C LEU A 144 -1.92 15.68 16.99
N LEU A 145 -2.78 14.83 17.57
CA LEU A 145 -4.19 15.16 17.81
C LEU A 145 -4.34 16.38 18.72
N GLN A 146 -3.59 16.43 19.84
CA GLN A 146 -3.57 17.56 20.75
C GLN A 146 -3.13 18.85 20.07
N GLU A 147 -2.06 18.82 19.25
CA GLU A 147 -1.61 19.99 18.47
C GLU A 147 -2.66 20.47 17.45
N LYS A 148 -3.54 19.58 16.99
CA LYS A 148 -4.65 19.91 16.09
C LYS A 148 -5.96 20.25 16.82
N GLY A 149 -5.94 20.30 18.16
CA GLY A 149 -7.09 20.67 18.97
C GLY A 149 -8.10 19.55 19.22
N TYR A 150 -7.73 18.29 18.98
CA TYR A 150 -8.57 17.13 19.25
C TYR A 150 -8.20 16.49 20.61
N SER A 151 -9.22 16.25 21.45
CA SER A 151 -9.09 15.54 22.72
C SER A 151 -9.87 14.22 22.64
N LEU A 152 -9.28 13.20 22.04
CA LEU A 152 -9.90 11.90 21.84
C LEU A 152 -9.08 10.80 22.51
N LYS A 153 -9.78 9.81 23.08
CA LYS A 153 -9.12 8.60 23.56
C LYS A 153 -8.58 7.79 22.39
N VAL A 154 -7.37 7.27 22.51
CA VAL A 154 -6.75 6.37 21.54
C VAL A 154 -6.55 5.01 22.21
N ASP A 155 -7.34 4.02 21.81
CA ASP A 155 -7.05 2.61 22.10
C ASP A 155 -6.10 2.08 21.01
N ALA A 156 -5.23 1.16 21.38
CA ALA A 156 -4.21 0.68 20.45
C ALA A 156 -4.00 -0.84 20.59
N TYR A 157 -3.92 -1.53 19.45
CA TYR A 157 -3.79 -3.00 19.40
C TYR A 157 -2.75 -3.44 18.39
N VAL A 158 -1.96 -4.46 18.74
CA VAL A 158 -1.21 -5.26 17.77
C VAL A 158 -2.12 -6.40 17.32
N ILE A 159 -2.37 -6.49 16.03
CA ILE A 159 -3.20 -7.56 15.44
C ILE A 159 -2.36 -8.50 14.58
N PHE A 160 -2.36 -9.78 14.93
CA PHE A 160 -1.64 -10.82 14.19
C PHE A 160 -2.61 -11.51 13.23
N VAL A 161 -2.43 -11.24 11.93
CA VAL A 161 -3.41 -11.68 10.91
C VAL A 161 -3.14 -13.05 10.33
N ASN A 162 -1.93 -13.61 10.55
CA ASN A 162 -1.57 -14.92 10.01
C ASN A 162 -2.16 -16.05 10.85
N PRO A 163 -2.99 -16.95 10.29
CA PRO A 163 -3.61 -18.04 11.05
C PRO A 163 -2.59 -19.04 11.63
N GLU A 164 -1.38 -19.10 11.07
CA GLU A 164 -0.29 -19.97 11.52
C GLU A 164 0.56 -19.33 12.64
N PHE A 165 0.17 -18.17 13.17
CA PHE A 165 0.86 -17.51 14.27
C PHE A 165 0.36 -18.00 15.64
N THR A 166 1.30 -18.34 16.50
CA THR A 166 1.05 -18.70 17.90
C THR A 166 2.01 -17.94 18.82
N LEU A 167 1.50 -17.33 19.87
CA LEU A 167 2.27 -16.64 20.90
C LEU A 167 2.08 -17.31 22.26
N LEU A 168 3.17 -17.85 22.82
CA LEU A 168 3.21 -18.50 24.11
C LEU A 168 3.60 -17.53 25.24
N GLY A 169 2.92 -17.60 26.39
CA GLY A 169 3.24 -16.79 27.56
C GLY A 169 2.79 -15.33 27.50
N THR A 170 1.78 -15.02 26.68
CA THR A 170 1.21 -13.67 26.56
C THR A 170 0.56 -13.23 27.88
N PRO A 171 0.85 -12.00 28.38
CA PRO A 171 0.14 -11.43 29.54
C PRO A 171 -1.38 -11.29 29.25
N ASN A 172 -2.21 -11.47 30.30
CA ASN A 172 -3.67 -11.43 30.17
C ASN A 172 -4.21 -10.04 29.77
N ASP A 173 -3.49 -8.97 30.12
CA ASP A 173 -3.82 -7.57 29.86
C ASP A 173 -3.10 -7.00 28.61
N SER A 174 -2.58 -7.89 27.76
CA SER A 174 -1.88 -7.47 26.55
C SER A 174 -2.83 -6.85 25.52
N ASN A 175 -2.33 -5.85 24.80
CA ASN A 175 -3.03 -5.24 23.67
C ASN A 175 -2.87 -6.08 22.39
N PHE A 176 -2.78 -7.41 22.51
CA PHE A 176 -2.62 -8.32 21.39
C PHE A 176 -3.95 -8.93 20.96
N ILE A 177 -4.20 -8.92 19.66
CA ILE A 177 -5.33 -9.63 19.05
C ILE A 177 -4.72 -10.78 18.23
N LEU A 178 -4.88 -12.00 18.74
CA LEU A 178 -4.41 -13.20 18.07
C LEU A 178 -5.36 -13.61 16.93
N PRO A 179 -4.92 -14.40 15.95
CA PRO A 179 -5.72 -14.73 14.77
C PRO A 179 -7.12 -15.28 15.10
N SER A 180 -7.21 -16.15 16.08
CA SER A 180 -8.50 -16.72 16.54
C SER A 180 -9.44 -15.70 17.20
N GLN A 181 -8.92 -14.57 17.67
CA GLN A 181 -9.67 -13.51 18.34
C GLN A 181 -10.21 -12.44 17.38
N ILE A 182 -9.67 -12.35 16.16
CA ILE A 182 -10.04 -11.30 15.18
C ILE A 182 -11.54 -11.25 14.90
N PRO A 183 -12.23 -12.37 14.61
CA PRO A 183 -13.67 -12.31 14.35
C PRO A 183 -14.48 -11.82 15.55
N GLY A 184 -14.10 -12.22 16.77
CA GLY A 184 -14.73 -11.76 18.02
C GLY A 184 -14.53 -10.26 18.23
N HIS A 185 -13.30 -9.78 18.03
CA HIS A 185 -12.95 -8.38 18.16
C HIS A 185 -13.79 -7.49 17.24
N PHE A 186 -13.86 -7.80 15.94
CA PHE A 186 -14.63 -7.00 14.99
C PHE A 186 -16.14 -7.10 15.18
N ARG A 187 -16.69 -8.25 15.60
CA ARG A 187 -18.11 -8.35 15.97
C ARG A 187 -18.48 -7.39 17.10
N ASN A 188 -17.65 -7.28 18.12
CA ASN A 188 -17.89 -6.38 19.25
C ASN A 188 -17.83 -4.89 18.87
N ILE A 189 -17.15 -4.55 17.77
CA ILE A 189 -17.05 -3.19 17.25
C ILE A 189 -18.22 -2.82 16.33
N GLN A 190 -18.87 -3.79 15.70
CA GLN A 190 -19.87 -3.61 14.63
C GLN A 190 -21.10 -2.74 15.03
N ALA A 191 -21.38 -2.61 16.32
CA ALA A 191 -22.49 -1.78 16.84
C ALA A 191 -22.16 -0.28 16.94
N ALA A 192 -21.16 0.22 16.21
CA ALA A 192 -20.80 1.64 16.23
C ALA A 192 -21.83 2.50 15.47
N PRO A 193 -22.20 3.68 15.99
CA PRO A 193 -23.01 4.64 15.24
C PRO A 193 -22.24 5.18 14.01
N GLU A 194 -22.99 5.71 13.04
CA GLU A 194 -22.41 6.40 11.89
C GLU A 194 -21.52 7.59 12.32
N LEU A 195 -20.55 7.95 11.46
CA LEU A 195 -19.67 9.10 11.71
C LEU A 195 -20.47 10.40 11.64
N ASN A 196 -20.20 11.29 12.58
CA ASN A 196 -20.75 12.65 12.58
C ASN A 196 -19.78 13.64 11.88
N ALA A 197 -20.18 14.90 11.75
CA ALA A 197 -19.41 15.93 11.08
C ALA A 197 -18.02 16.17 11.72
N GLU A 198 -17.86 15.99 13.03
CA GLU A 198 -16.57 16.17 13.70
C GLU A 198 -15.58 15.05 13.33
N GLN A 199 -16.06 13.81 13.24
CA GLN A 199 -15.23 12.68 12.84
C GLN A 199 -14.83 12.74 11.37
N ILE A 200 -15.75 13.19 10.51
CA ILE A 200 -15.43 13.44 9.10
C ILE A 200 -14.35 14.51 8.99
N LYS A 201 -14.50 15.64 9.72
CA LYS A 201 -13.48 16.70 9.76
C LYS A 201 -12.13 16.21 10.28
N LEU A 202 -12.12 15.33 11.28
CA LEU A 202 -10.90 14.69 11.78
C LEU A 202 -10.25 13.84 10.71
N ALA A 203 -11.05 13.00 10.02
CA ALA A 203 -10.54 12.15 8.93
C ALA A 203 -9.91 12.99 7.81
N GLU A 204 -10.58 14.06 7.37
CA GLU A 204 -10.05 15.01 6.39
C GLU A 204 -8.74 15.66 6.87
N THR A 205 -8.69 16.07 8.14
CA THR A 205 -7.47 16.63 8.73
C THR A 205 -6.31 15.66 8.68
N LEU A 206 -6.52 14.40 9.07
CA LEU A 206 -5.48 13.38 9.05
C LEU A 206 -5.06 13.00 7.61
N MET A 207 -6.01 12.97 6.66
CA MET A 207 -5.72 12.75 5.25
C MET A 207 -4.90 13.89 4.64
N ASN A 208 -5.18 15.13 4.98
CA ASN A 208 -4.42 16.30 4.53
C ASN A 208 -3.00 16.37 5.13
N LEU A 209 -2.78 15.74 6.28
CA LEU A 209 -1.47 15.62 6.92
C LEU A 209 -0.66 14.42 6.41
N HIS A 210 -1.29 13.54 5.63
CA HIS A 210 -0.61 12.37 5.06
C HIS A 210 0.44 12.81 4.03
N ASP A 211 1.68 12.43 4.26
CA ASP A 211 2.80 12.67 3.33
C ASP A 211 3.33 11.35 2.76
N SER A 212 2.95 11.06 1.52
CA SER A 212 3.43 9.87 0.80
C SER A 212 4.89 9.99 0.34
N SER A 213 5.50 11.17 0.39
CA SER A 213 6.88 11.45 -0.07
C SER A 213 7.95 11.09 0.95
N TYR A 214 7.56 10.57 2.11
CA TYR A 214 8.49 10.24 3.19
C TYR A 214 9.65 9.36 2.71
N PRO A 215 10.92 9.72 3.04
CA PRO A 215 12.09 9.03 2.51
C PRO A 215 12.16 7.58 2.99
N ARG A 216 11.98 6.67 2.05
CA ARG A 216 12.19 5.22 2.24
C ARG A 216 13.61 4.84 1.78
N LYS A 217 14.09 3.68 2.22
CA LYS A 217 15.36 3.12 1.73
C LYS A 217 15.35 3.16 0.19
N LYS A 218 16.31 3.86 -0.44
CA LYS A 218 16.41 3.94 -1.89
C LYS A 218 17.29 2.79 -2.39
N THR A 219 16.70 1.90 -3.19
CA THR A 219 17.47 0.93 -3.97
C THR A 219 18.15 1.69 -5.12
N GLN A 220 19.45 1.44 -5.33
CA GLN A 220 20.20 2.09 -6.41
C GLN A 220 20.10 1.27 -7.70
N TYR A 221 19.77 1.90 -8.80
CA TYR A 221 19.74 1.33 -10.15
C TYR A 221 19.88 2.42 -11.20
N THR A 222 20.40 2.06 -12.37
CA THR A 222 20.48 2.95 -13.53
C THR A 222 19.68 2.38 -14.69
N TYR A 223 19.34 3.23 -15.65
CA TYR A 223 18.59 2.79 -16.84
C TYR A 223 19.32 1.71 -17.65
N SER A 224 20.66 1.77 -17.69
CA SER A 224 21.51 0.80 -18.40
C SER A 224 21.52 -0.59 -17.78
N ASP A 225 21.30 -0.70 -16.46
CA ASP A 225 21.35 -1.95 -15.73
C ASP A 225 20.11 -2.82 -15.94
N LEU A 226 19.06 -2.21 -16.50
CA LEU A 226 17.74 -2.83 -16.60
C LEU A 226 17.53 -3.48 -17.96
N LYS A 227 17.09 -4.74 -17.97
CA LYS A 227 16.65 -5.45 -19.17
C LYS A 227 15.47 -4.74 -19.82
N LYS A 228 15.49 -4.65 -21.13
CA LYS A 228 14.44 -4.05 -21.96
C LYS A 228 13.42 -5.12 -22.37
N GLY A 229 12.17 -4.73 -22.52
CA GLY A 229 11.08 -5.63 -22.87
C GLY A 229 9.74 -5.20 -22.33
N ILE A 230 8.69 -5.94 -22.64
CA ILE A 230 7.35 -5.75 -22.07
C ILE A 230 7.11 -6.76 -20.94
N THR A 231 6.37 -6.35 -19.92
CA THR A 231 6.03 -7.21 -18.77
C THR A 231 4.64 -7.81 -18.93
N CYS A 232 4.51 -9.09 -18.57
CA CYS A 232 3.20 -9.73 -18.50
C CYS A 232 2.36 -9.05 -17.40
N PRO A 233 1.15 -8.55 -17.69
CA PRO A 233 0.33 -7.86 -16.70
C PRO A 233 -0.11 -8.75 -15.52
N GLU A 234 -0.14 -10.07 -15.72
CA GLU A 234 -0.58 -11.02 -14.69
C GLU A 234 0.54 -11.45 -13.74
N CYS A 235 1.69 -11.83 -14.28
CA CYS A 235 2.76 -12.42 -13.47
C CYS A 235 4.06 -11.59 -13.45
N GLY A 236 4.10 -10.42 -14.09
CA GLY A 236 5.25 -9.52 -14.16
C GLY A 236 6.44 -10.06 -14.95
N THR A 237 6.38 -11.25 -15.54
CA THR A 237 7.51 -11.82 -16.30
C THR A 237 7.84 -10.97 -17.52
N LEU A 238 9.14 -10.68 -17.69
CA LEU A 238 9.65 -9.91 -18.82
C LEU A 238 9.66 -10.75 -20.09
N ALA A 239 9.09 -10.21 -21.17
CA ALA A 239 9.21 -10.69 -22.52
C ALA A 239 10.11 -9.74 -23.31
N GLU A 240 11.31 -10.19 -23.68
CA GLU A 240 12.28 -9.37 -24.42
C GLU A 240 11.86 -9.18 -25.89
N LYS A 241 11.08 -10.11 -26.41
CA LYS A 241 10.53 -10.05 -27.78
C LYS A 241 9.02 -10.31 -27.75
N PHE A 242 8.31 -9.62 -28.61
CA PHE A 242 6.89 -9.83 -28.80
C PHE A 242 6.47 -9.61 -30.26
N SER A 243 5.41 -10.28 -30.68
CA SER A 243 4.85 -10.19 -32.03
C SER A 243 3.33 -10.22 -31.99
N GLY A 244 2.68 -9.74 -33.07
CA GLY A 244 1.23 -9.74 -33.19
C GLY A 244 0.49 -8.88 -32.13
N TYR A 245 -0.82 -9.09 -32.00
CA TYR A 245 -1.68 -8.38 -31.06
C TYR A 245 -1.80 -9.07 -29.70
N SER A 246 -1.55 -10.37 -29.64
CA SER A 246 -1.58 -11.16 -28.41
C SER A 246 -0.43 -12.16 -28.40
N GLN A 247 0.06 -12.42 -27.21
CA GLN A 247 1.16 -13.35 -26.96
C GLN A 247 0.86 -14.19 -25.73
N VAL A 248 1.26 -15.45 -25.74
CA VAL A 248 1.16 -16.31 -24.56
C VAL A 248 2.40 -16.07 -23.69
N CYS A 249 2.20 -15.78 -22.41
CA CYS A 249 3.28 -15.66 -21.45
C CYS A 249 3.96 -17.01 -21.23
N THR A 250 5.26 -17.08 -21.37
CA THR A 250 6.03 -18.33 -21.22
C THR A 250 6.05 -18.85 -19.79
N LYS A 251 5.76 -18.00 -18.79
CA LYS A 251 5.77 -18.38 -17.37
C LYS A 251 4.39 -18.81 -16.86
N CYS A 252 3.35 -18.00 -17.08
CA CYS A 252 2.01 -18.27 -16.52
C CYS A 252 1.01 -18.81 -17.53
N GLY A 253 1.37 -18.93 -18.81
CA GLY A 253 0.49 -19.41 -19.86
C GLY A 253 -0.63 -18.42 -20.26
N ASN A 254 -0.76 -17.27 -19.59
CA ASN A 254 -1.82 -16.31 -19.88
C ASN A 254 -1.63 -15.66 -21.25
N LYS A 255 -2.73 -15.53 -22.00
CA LYS A 255 -2.76 -14.82 -23.29
C LYS A 255 -2.81 -13.33 -23.03
N MET A 256 -1.68 -12.65 -23.09
CA MET A 256 -1.60 -11.20 -22.86
C MET A 256 -1.88 -10.40 -24.14
N ASN A 257 -2.64 -9.32 -23.99
CA ASN A 257 -2.76 -8.31 -25.03
C ASN A 257 -1.50 -7.45 -25.06
N VAL A 258 -0.80 -7.41 -26.19
CA VAL A 258 0.48 -6.71 -26.35
C VAL A 258 0.37 -5.20 -26.05
N ASN A 259 -0.72 -4.54 -26.43
CA ASN A 259 -0.93 -3.12 -26.12
C ASN A 259 -1.09 -2.87 -24.61
N LYS A 260 -1.79 -3.77 -23.88
CA LYS A 260 -1.88 -3.69 -22.41
C LYS A 260 -0.51 -3.91 -21.77
N ALA A 261 0.28 -4.87 -22.26
CA ALA A 261 1.62 -5.15 -21.77
C ALA A 261 2.60 -3.97 -22.04
N ILE A 262 2.52 -3.32 -23.21
CA ILE A 262 3.26 -2.09 -23.52
C ILE A 262 2.87 -0.99 -22.53
N ARG A 263 1.58 -0.77 -22.29
CA ARG A 263 1.10 0.23 -21.34
C ARG A 263 1.64 -0.03 -19.93
N SER A 264 1.50 -1.25 -19.43
CA SER A 264 2.05 -1.65 -18.12
C SER A 264 3.55 -1.40 -18.03
N SER A 265 4.32 -1.72 -19.08
CA SER A 265 5.76 -1.46 -19.11
C SER A 265 6.13 0.03 -19.13
N ILE A 266 5.29 0.88 -19.75
CA ILE A 266 5.47 2.33 -19.69
C ILE A 266 5.18 2.85 -18.26
N GLU A 267 4.18 2.31 -17.60
CA GLU A 267 3.86 2.61 -16.20
C GLU A 267 5.00 2.16 -15.26
N ASP A 268 5.62 0.99 -15.51
CA ASP A 268 6.83 0.53 -14.81
C ASP A 268 7.99 1.52 -14.99
N PHE A 269 8.22 2.00 -16.23
CA PHE A 269 9.25 3.00 -16.49
C PHE A 269 9.00 4.29 -15.70
N HIS A 270 7.77 4.77 -15.71
CA HIS A 270 7.42 6.00 -14.98
C HIS A 270 7.58 5.83 -13.45
N THR A 271 7.28 4.64 -12.93
CA THR A 271 7.52 4.30 -11.51
C THR A 271 9.01 4.32 -11.16
N LEU A 272 9.87 3.77 -12.03
CA LEU A 272 11.32 3.73 -11.79
C LEU A 272 12.01 5.08 -12.03
N PHE A 273 11.51 5.88 -12.97
CA PHE A 273 12.13 7.12 -13.43
C PHE A 273 11.11 8.26 -13.56
N PRO A 274 10.46 8.69 -12.46
CA PRO A 274 9.38 9.69 -12.51
C PRO A 274 9.84 11.04 -13.08
N GLU A 275 11.12 11.41 -12.90
CA GLU A 275 11.70 12.66 -13.40
C GLU A 275 12.05 12.61 -14.89
N ILE A 276 12.02 11.41 -15.50
CA ILE A 276 12.43 11.26 -16.89
C ILE A 276 11.21 11.31 -17.82
N LYS A 277 11.21 12.28 -18.75
CA LYS A 277 10.15 12.47 -19.73
C LYS A 277 9.91 11.22 -20.58
N LEU A 278 8.63 10.83 -20.74
CA LEU A 278 8.21 9.75 -21.62
C LEU A 278 8.30 10.24 -23.08
N THR A 279 9.28 9.79 -23.84
CA THR A 279 9.38 10.05 -25.29
C THR A 279 9.16 8.77 -26.08
N SER A 280 8.63 8.86 -27.29
CA SER A 280 8.40 7.67 -28.14
C SER A 280 9.67 6.84 -28.31
N ARG A 281 10.82 7.48 -28.59
CA ARG A 281 12.11 6.80 -28.76
C ARG A 281 12.53 6.03 -27.51
N ARG A 282 12.44 6.67 -26.33
CA ARG A 282 12.81 6.04 -25.07
C ARG A 282 11.88 4.89 -24.72
N MET A 283 10.58 5.03 -24.97
CA MET A 283 9.63 3.96 -24.69
C MET A 283 9.74 2.80 -25.68
N MET A 284 10.12 3.04 -26.93
CA MET A 284 10.46 1.98 -27.88
C MET A 284 11.69 1.20 -27.42
N ASP A 285 12.74 1.88 -26.96
CA ASP A 285 13.93 1.24 -26.37
C ASP A 285 13.57 0.45 -25.11
N TRP A 286 12.84 1.06 -24.18
CA TRP A 286 12.41 0.43 -22.93
C TRP A 286 11.58 -0.83 -23.15
N CYS A 287 10.66 -0.81 -24.09
CA CYS A 287 9.83 -1.98 -24.45
C CYS A 287 10.59 -3.01 -25.30
N GLY A 288 11.83 -2.79 -25.67
CA GLY A 288 12.62 -3.74 -26.46
C GLY A 288 12.11 -3.98 -27.87
N CYS A 289 11.40 -3.02 -28.48
CA CYS A 289 10.71 -3.22 -29.76
C CYS A 289 11.29 -2.43 -30.93
N GLY A 290 12.44 -1.77 -30.73
CA GLY A 290 13.05 -0.96 -31.79
C GLY A 290 12.13 0.14 -32.29
N ASN A 291 11.71 0.05 -33.55
CA ASN A 291 10.87 1.07 -34.22
C ASN A 291 9.37 0.69 -34.27
N ASP A 292 8.86 -0.03 -33.30
CA ASP A 292 7.47 -0.50 -33.32
C ASP A 292 6.47 0.66 -33.08
N MET A 293 5.66 0.93 -34.10
CA MET A 293 4.61 1.95 -34.08
C MET A 293 3.49 1.68 -33.06
N ARG A 294 3.41 0.46 -32.48
CA ARG A 294 2.44 0.13 -31.43
C ARG A 294 2.72 0.93 -30.15
N VAL A 295 3.98 1.09 -29.76
CA VAL A 295 4.36 1.93 -28.62
C VAL A 295 3.89 3.36 -28.81
N TYR A 296 4.10 3.92 -30.01
CA TYR A 296 3.59 5.24 -30.34
C TYR A 296 2.05 5.34 -30.23
N ARG A 297 1.33 4.34 -30.75
CA ARG A 297 -0.15 4.30 -30.66
C ARG A 297 -0.62 4.19 -29.21
N VAL A 298 0.04 3.36 -28.37
CA VAL A 298 -0.28 3.24 -26.95
C VAL A 298 -0.04 4.56 -26.21
N LEU A 299 1.09 5.23 -26.47
CA LEU A 299 1.39 6.55 -25.92
C LEU A 299 0.33 7.58 -26.31
N LYS A 300 0.01 7.68 -27.61
CA LYS A 300 -0.98 8.65 -28.12
C LYS A 300 -2.38 8.40 -27.56
N LYS A 301 -2.75 7.14 -27.32
CA LYS A 301 -4.09 6.78 -26.82
C LYS A 301 -4.25 7.03 -25.31
N ASN A 302 -3.21 6.82 -24.50
CA ASN A 302 -3.35 6.74 -23.05
C ASN A 302 -2.68 7.88 -22.29
N TYR A 303 -1.87 8.71 -22.98
CA TYR A 303 -1.10 9.79 -22.36
C TYR A 303 -1.30 11.11 -23.10
N ARG A 304 -1.31 12.21 -22.37
CA ARG A 304 -1.41 13.55 -22.95
C ARG A 304 -0.06 13.97 -23.56
N MET A 305 -0.07 14.32 -24.83
CA MET A 305 1.11 14.79 -25.54
C MET A 305 1.39 16.26 -25.22
N ILE A 306 2.64 16.57 -24.88
CA ILE A 306 3.14 17.92 -24.62
C ILE A 306 4.25 18.26 -25.62
N GLY A 307 4.23 19.51 -26.10
CA GLY A 307 5.24 20.05 -27.02
C GLY A 307 5.03 19.66 -28.46
N LYS A 308 5.90 20.18 -29.34
CA LYS A 308 5.89 19.95 -30.80
C LYS A 308 7.26 19.43 -31.27
N ASN A 309 7.27 18.73 -32.40
CA ASN A 309 8.49 18.25 -33.09
C ASN A 309 9.45 17.44 -32.18
N ARG A 310 10.73 17.73 -32.16
CA ARG A 310 11.76 17.00 -31.41
C ARG A 310 11.64 17.11 -29.89
N GLY A 311 10.97 18.16 -29.39
CA GLY A 311 10.73 18.36 -27.95
C GLY A 311 9.46 17.65 -27.40
N ARG A 312 8.76 16.85 -28.21
CA ARG A 312 7.52 16.16 -27.82
C ARG A 312 7.77 15.07 -26.78
N TYR A 313 6.94 15.08 -25.72
CA TYR A 313 6.91 14.05 -24.69
C TYR A 313 5.46 13.80 -24.23
N TYR A 314 5.26 12.80 -23.38
CA TYR A 314 3.96 12.37 -22.87
C TYR A 314 3.92 12.43 -21.35
N ILE A 315 2.73 12.73 -20.79
CA ILE A 315 2.41 12.75 -19.35
C ILE A 315 1.09 12.05 -19.10
#